data_092930c315844e2bee53bb623c608b74
#
_entry.id   092930c315844e2bee53bb623c608b74
#
_cell.length_a   1.000
_cell.length_b   1.000
_cell.length_c   1.000
_cell.angle_alpha   90.00
_cell.angle_beta   90.00
_cell.angle_gamma   90.00
#
_symmetry.space_group_name_H-M   'P 1'
#
loop_
_entity.id
_entity.type
_entity.pdbx_description
1 polymer ?
#
loop_
_entity_poly.entity_id
_entity_poly.type
_entity_poly.pdbx_seq_one_letter_code
_entity_poly.pdbx_strand_id
1 'polypeptide(L)'
;LRTLIFLGGLFGGMNVIKGQAFYGTTGLLHAPTAVMQKDKTVMLGGNMLDVNILSRYWVRSEYHPYTYNYYINCTLFPWLEVAYTCTLVKGIHGSSYWPQQTWGRFTNQDRSFHFRLRAWKEGWWKAWTPQVVIGANDPGSHSSNGGGDIDWGGGGSGNHNYLTRYYLAATKHVEFSGIGTVGGHVAWVIGKAMSDVHYSRLAAGVNFHFGMKGEGFWQKALNGFNLMAEVCPGHAEDLHTATYTVNVGGTYSIWKDHINLIAELNDGKYFIGGIFFKLHLK
;
A
#
# COMPACT_ATOMS: atom_id res chain seq x y z
N LEU A 1 -30.98 -6.96 -37.70
CA LEU A 1 -30.55 -5.96 -36.70
C LEU A 1 -30.93 -6.44 -35.30
N ARG A 2 -30.32 -7.49 -34.80
CA ARG A 2 -30.34 -7.99 -33.41
C ARG A 2 -29.16 -8.92 -33.25
N THR A 3 -28.06 -8.39 -32.71
CA THR A 3 -27.02 -9.22 -32.10
C THR A 3 -26.42 -8.40 -31.00
N LEU A 4 -27.16 -8.26 -29.90
CA LEU A 4 -26.60 -7.92 -28.62
C LEU A 4 -26.08 -9.21 -28.02
N ILE A 5 -24.79 -9.36 -28.11
CA ILE A 5 -24.03 -10.47 -27.54
C ILE A 5 -24.17 -10.41 -26.02
N PHE A 6 -24.86 -11.41 -25.48
CA PHE A 6 -24.86 -11.77 -24.08
C PHE A 6 -23.44 -12.23 -23.71
N LEU A 7 -22.60 -11.32 -23.25
CA LEU A 7 -21.38 -11.66 -22.50
C LEU A 7 -21.74 -11.85 -21.03
N GLY A 8 -22.50 -12.93 -20.77
CA GLY A 8 -22.56 -13.56 -19.47
C GLY A 8 -21.25 -14.31 -19.25
N GLY A 9 -20.19 -13.59 -18.98
CA GLY A 9 -18.88 -14.20 -18.70
C GLY A 9 -18.92 -14.86 -17.34
N LEU A 10 -18.63 -16.14 -17.32
CA LEU A 10 -18.10 -16.86 -16.19
C LEU A 10 -17.00 -16.02 -15.54
N PHE A 11 -17.26 -15.44 -14.37
CA PHE A 11 -16.25 -14.92 -13.47
C PHE A 11 -15.44 -16.09 -12.89
N GLY A 12 -14.66 -16.75 -13.71
CA GLY A 12 -13.51 -17.49 -13.27
C GLY A 12 -12.61 -16.44 -12.64
N GLY A 13 -12.38 -16.52 -11.33
CA GLY A 13 -11.60 -15.55 -10.58
C GLY A 13 -10.22 -15.42 -11.21
N MET A 14 -10.03 -14.42 -12.05
CA MET A 14 -8.69 -13.99 -12.46
C MET A 14 -7.97 -13.60 -11.17
N ASN A 15 -6.91 -14.32 -10.86
CA ASN A 15 -5.98 -13.98 -9.78
C ASN A 15 -5.22 -12.71 -10.22
N VAL A 16 -5.86 -11.57 -10.13
CA VAL A 16 -5.20 -10.28 -10.31
C VAL A 16 -4.23 -10.15 -9.15
N ILE A 17 -2.94 -10.16 -9.43
CA ILE A 17 -1.91 -9.87 -8.44
C ILE A 17 -2.20 -8.48 -7.93
N LYS A 18 -2.62 -8.39 -6.67
CA LYS A 18 -2.99 -7.13 -6.05
C LYS A 18 -1.74 -6.56 -5.43
N GLY A 19 -1.29 -5.43 -5.96
CA GLY A 19 -0.15 -4.70 -5.43
C GLY A 19 -0.28 -4.51 -3.92
N GLN A 20 0.82 -4.53 -3.22
CA GLN A 20 0.89 -4.32 -1.80
C GLN A 20 1.45 -2.93 -1.54
N ALA A 21 0.65 -2.08 -0.92
CA ALA A 21 1.10 -0.78 -0.49
C ALA A 21 2.07 -0.86 0.69
N PHE A 22 2.91 0.15 0.86
CA PHE A 22 3.83 0.37 1.98
C PHE A 22 3.21 0.08 3.37
N TYR A 23 1.92 0.32 3.50
CA TYR A 23 1.17 0.13 4.75
C TYR A 23 0.83 -1.34 5.07
N GLY A 24 1.28 -2.30 4.28
CA GLY A 24 0.88 -3.70 4.46
C GLY A 24 -0.56 -4.00 4.07
N THR A 25 -1.28 -3.05 3.46
CA THR A 25 -2.65 -3.23 2.95
C THR A 25 -2.67 -3.48 1.46
N THR A 26 -3.77 -4.00 0.94
CA THR A 26 -3.96 -4.11 -0.52
C THR A 26 -4.05 -2.72 -1.13
N GLY A 27 -3.27 -2.44 -2.19
CA GLY A 27 -3.23 -1.13 -2.81
C GLY A 27 -2.34 -1.12 -4.05
N LEU A 28 -2.00 0.06 -4.52
CA LEU A 28 -0.84 0.26 -5.38
C LEU A 28 0.44 0.29 -4.53
N LEU A 29 1.39 1.11 -4.84
CA LEU A 29 2.64 1.23 -4.09
C LEU A 29 2.41 1.96 -2.75
N HIS A 30 1.88 3.18 -2.81
CA HIS A 30 1.49 4.02 -1.68
C HIS A 30 0.04 4.52 -1.75
N ALA A 31 -0.48 4.71 -2.98
CA ALA A 31 -1.84 5.19 -3.16
C ALA A 31 -2.86 4.13 -2.73
N PRO A 32 -3.84 4.51 -1.90
CA PRO A 32 -4.92 3.62 -1.54
C PRO A 32 -5.80 3.32 -2.76
N THR A 33 -6.29 2.10 -2.83
CA THR A 33 -7.21 1.65 -3.88
C THR A 33 -8.45 1.01 -3.27
N ALA A 34 -9.45 0.77 -4.09
CA ALA A 34 -10.59 -0.03 -3.67
C ALA A 34 -10.40 -1.53 -3.92
N VAL A 35 -9.27 -1.97 -4.46
CA VAL A 35 -8.99 -3.39 -4.66
C VAL A 35 -8.95 -4.12 -3.31
N MET A 36 -9.64 -5.25 -3.21
CA MET A 36 -9.62 -6.14 -2.05
C MET A 36 -9.07 -7.49 -2.45
N GLN A 37 -8.35 -8.15 -1.57
CA GLN A 37 -7.99 -9.54 -1.76
C GLN A 37 -9.23 -10.43 -1.68
N LYS A 38 -9.09 -11.66 -2.15
CA LYS A 38 -10.09 -12.70 -1.91
C LYS A 38 -10.27 -12.87 -0.40
N ASP A 39 -11.49 -13.14 0.03
CA ASP A 39 -11.79 -13.51 1.41
C ASP A 39 -10.95 -14.70 1.89
N LYS A 40 -10.77 -14.80 3.18
CA LYS A 40 -9.95 -15.82 3.84
C LYS A 40 -8.49 -15.84 3.31
N THR A 41 -7.95 -14.70 2.91
CA THR A 41 -6.55 -14.58 2.51
C THR A 41 -5.76 -13.95 3.64
N VAL A 42 -4.68 -14.60 4.03
CA VAL A 42 -3.65 -14.06 4.92
C VAL A 42 -2.42 -13.73 4.09
N MET A 43 -1.86 -12.56 4.29
CA MET A 43 -0.65 -12.12 3.63
C MET A 43 0.38 -11.70 4.68
N LEU A 44 1.61 -12.18 4.50
CA LEU A 44 2.76 -11.86 5.34
C LEU A 44 3.84 -11.29 4.45
N GLY A 45 4.45 -10.20 4.83
CA GLY A 45 5.52 -9.63 4.02
C GLY A 45 6.45 -8.72 4.79
N GLY A 46 7.48 -8.27 4.08
CA GLY A 46 8.43 -7.30 4.56
C GLY A 46 9.07 -6.55 3.41
N ASN A 47 9.37 -5.28 3.66
CA ASN A 47 10.00 -4.39 2.70
C ASN A 47 11.25 -3.75 3.30
N MET A 48 12.23 -3.55 2.44
CA MET A 48 13.34 -2.64 2.66
C MET A 48 12.91 -1.28 2.11
N LEU A 49 12.95 -0.27 2.95
CA LEU A 49 12.51 1.07 2.64
C LEU A 49 13.72 1.99 2.58
N ASP A 50 13.76 2.85 1.57
CA ASP A 50 14.68 3.97 1.60
C ASP A 50 14.29 4.90 2.76
N VAL A 51 15.28 5.31 3.54
CA VAL A 51 15.06 6.12 4.73
C VAL A 51 14.45 7.50 4.40
N ASN A 52 14.67 8.01 3.20
CA ASN A 52 14.14 9.30 2.76
C ASN A 52 12.61 9.26 2.55
N ILE A 53 12.00 8.08 2.57
CA ILE A 53 10.54 7.92 2.56
C ILE A 53 9.96 8.26 3.94
N LEU A 54 10.73 8.03 4.99
CA LEU A 54 10.39 8.49 6.32
C LEU A 54 10.80 9.95 6.42
N SER A 55 9.97 10.74 7.07
CA SER A 55 10.19 12.18 7.23
C SER A 55 11.62 12.52 7.68
N ARG A 56 12.21 13.56 7.12
CA ARG A 56 13.53 14.10 7.49
C ARG A 56 13.67 14.49 8.97
N TYR A 57 12.59 14.61 9.71
CA TYR A 57 12.65 14.82 11.16
C TYR A 57 13.39 13.68 11.85
N TRP A 58 13.23 12.46 11.35
CA TRP A 58 13.92 11.27 11.84
C TRP A 58 15.34 11.13 11.27
N VAL A 59 15.65 11.82 10.17
CA VAL A 59 16.83 11.58 9.32
C VAL A 59 17.62 12.87 9.12
N ARG A 60 17.92 13.59 10.19
CA ARG A 60 18.77 14.80 10.10
C ARG A 60 20.26 14.54 9.95
N SER A 61 20.70 13.32 9.72
CA SER A 61 22.13 13.03 9.58
C SER A 61 22.48 12.66 8.13
N GLU A 62 23.73 12.90 7.74
CA GLU A 62 24.29 12.45 6.46
C GLU A 62 24.34 10.92 6.35
N TYR A 63 24.07 10.20 7.44
CA TYR A 63 24.01 8.77 7.51
C TYR A 63 22.56 8.29 7.35
N HIS A 64 22.26 7.70 6.20
CA HIS A 64 20.93 7.21 5.80
C HIS A 64 20.83 5.68 5.94
N PRO A 65 20.55 5.12 7.12
CA PRO A 65 20.38 3.69 7.27
C PRO A 65 19.07 3.25 6.62
N TYR A 66 19.10 2.12 5.93
CA TYR A 66 17.88 1.49 5.45
C TYR A 66 16.93 1.19 6.62
N THR A 67 15.65 1.41 6.37
CA THR A 67 14.55 1.08 7.26
C THR A 67 13.82 -0.15 6.72
N TYR A 68 13.28 -0.95 7.61
CA TYR A 68 12.55 -2.16 7.26
C TYR A 68 11.16 -2.09 7.85
N ASN A 69 10.19 -2.61 7.14
CA ASN A 69 8.91 -2.94 7.74
C ASN A 69 8.57 -4.41 7.51
N TYR A 70 7.76 -4.95 8.40
CA TYR A 70 7.10 -6.22 8.20
C TYR A 70 5.62 -6.08 8.55
N TYR A 71 4.81 -6.91 7.94
CA TYR A 71 3.37 -6.79 8.11
C TYR A 71 2.66 -8.15 8.01
N ILE A 72 1.50 -8.18 8.63
CA ILE A 72 0.48 -9.22 8.44
C ILE A 72 -0.81 -8.55 8.02
N ASN A 73 -1.45 -9.10 7.00
CA ASN A 73 -2.72 -8.63 6.47
C ASN A 73 -3.69 -9.81 6.38
N CYS A 74 -4.92 -9.59 6.79
CA CYS A 74 -5.98 -10.58 6.74
C CYS A 74 -7.21 -9.97 6.07
N THR A 75 -7.67 -10.58 4.99
CA THR A 75 -8.99 -10.33 4.43
C THR A 75 -9.94 -11.36 5.00
N LEU A 76 -10.56 -11.01 6.14
CA LEU A 76 -11.40 -11.92 6.91
C LEU A 76 -12.71 -12.25 6.19
N PHE A 77 -13.31 -11.22 5.62
CA PHE A 77 -14.55 -11.29 4.85
C PHE A 77 -14.36 -10.58 3.51
N PRO A 78 -15.21 -10.85 2.50
CA PRO A 78 -15.11 -10.16 1.22
C PRO A 78 -15.14 -8.63 1.29
N TRP A 79 -15.59 -8.09 2.42
CA TRP A 79 -15.77 -6.66 2.66
C TRP A 79 -14.84 -6.08 3.74
N LEU A 80 -14.08 -6.91 4.47
CA LEU A 80 -13.21 -6.47 5.58
C LEU A 80 -11.79 -6.98 5.41
N GLU A 81 -10.85 -6.05 5.32
CA GLU A 81 -9.42 -6.29 5.39
C GLU A 81 -8.84 -5.56 6.59
N VAL A 82 -8.03 -6.26 7.37
CA VAL A 82 -7.28 -5.70 8.50
C VAL A 82 -5.81 -6.00 8.32
N ALA A 83 -4.94 -5.06 8.70
CA ALA A 83 -3.51 -5.28 8.65
C ALA A 83 -2.82 -4.70 9.88
N TYR A 84 -1.69 -5.30 10.21
CA TYR A 84 -0.72 -4.81 11.18
C TYR A 84 0.61 -4.62 10.46
N THR A 85 1.22 -3.48 10.66
CA THR A 85 2.56 -3.18 10.13
C THR A 85 3.46 -2.76 11.28
N CYS A 86 4.68 -3.23 11.27
CA CYS A 86 5.72 -2.76 12.21
C CYS A 86 6.89 -2.22 11.40
N THR A 87 7.19 -0.95 11.60
CA THR A 87 8.32 -0.27 10.96
C THR A 87 9.50 -0.20 11.93
N LEU A 88 10.64 -0.74 11.51
CA LEU A 88 11.87 -0.80 12.30
C LEU A 88 12.79 0.35 11.91
N VAL A 89 13.02 1.27 12.81
CA VAL A 89 13.89 2.43 12.61
C VAL A 89 15.20 2.25 13.39
N LYS A 90 16.32 2.51 12.73
CA LYS A 90 17.63 2.54 13.40
C LYS A 90 17.87 3.92 14.02
N GLY A 91 18.51 3.92 15.18
CA GLY A 91 19.04 5.13 15.79
C GLY A 91 20.05 5.81 14.86
N ILE A 92 19.91 7.10 14.65
CA ILE A 92 20.66 7.88 13.67
C ILE A 92 21.89 8.45 14.34
N HIS A 93 23.07 8.25 13.72
CA HIS A 93 24.32 8.81 14.19
C HIS A 93 24.26 10.35 14.20
N GLY A 94 24.75 10.96 15.27
CA GLY A 94 24.78 12.41 15.44
C GLY A 94 23.42 13.05 15.80
N SER A 95 22.37 12.25 15.96
CA SER A 95 21.06 12.76 16.39
C SER A 95 21.09 13.14 17.86
N SER A 96 20.49 14.27 18.20
CA SER A 96 20.23 14.67 19.61
C SER A 96 19.08 13.90 20.22
N TYR A 97 18.22 13.30 19.40
CA TYR A 97 17.06 12.52 19.84
C TYR A 97 17.41 11.08 20.22
N TRP A 98 18.37 10.48 19.48
CA TRP A 98 18.78 9.11 19.67
C TRP A 98 20.03 9.04 20.57
N PRO A 99 19.97 8.38 21.74
CA PRO A 99 21.17 8.16 22.56
C PRO A 99 22.26 7.46 21.76
N GLN A 100 23.52 7.84 21.98
CA GLN A 100 24.69 7.33 21.25
C GLN A 100 24.75 5.79 21.23
N GLN A 101 24.32 5.13 22.32
CA GLN A 101 24.31 3.68 22.44
C GLN A 101 23.35 2.99 21.47
N THR A 102 22.41 3.74 20.90
CA THR A 102 21.37 3.24 19.98
C THR A 102 21.72 3.47 18.52
N TRP A 103 22.77 4.24 18.23
CA TRP A 103 23.16 4.56 16.88
C TRP A 103 23.47 3.30 16.06
N GLY A 104 22.90 3.20 14.86
CA GLY A 104 23.01 2.05 13.97
C GLY A 104 22.27 0.78 14.41
N ARG A 105 21.60 0.80 15.56
CA ARG A 105 20.82 -0.32 16.08
C ARG A 105 19.31 -0.06 15.88
N PHE A 106 18.54 -1.11 15.66
CA PHE A 106 17.07 -1.01 15.66
C PHE A 106 16.58 -0.73 17.06
N THR A 107 16.11 0.48 17.28
CA THR A 107 15.75 0.98 18.62
C THR A 107 14.31 1.45 18.72
N ASN A 108 13.67 1.67 17.58
CA ASN A 108 12.27 2.04 17.55
C ASN A 108 11.46 1.08 16.67
N GLN A 109 10.26 0.78 17.16
CA GLN A 109 9.27 -0.02 16.45
C GLN A 109 8.00 0.81 16.40
N ASP A 110 7.68 1.31 15.22
CA ASP A 110 6.39 1.92 15.00
C ASP A 110 5.39 0.84 14.60
N ARG A 111 4.36 0.68 15.40
CA ARG A 111 3.32 -0.36 15.26
C ARG A 111 2.04 0.28 14.81
N SER A 112 1.57 -0.10 13.63
CA SER A 112 0.43 0.51 12.98
C SER A 112 -0.64 -0.53 12.66
N PHE A 113 -1.90 -0.17 12.89
CA PHE A 113 -3.06 -0.99 12.52
C PHE A 113 -3.82 -0.32 11.39
N HIS A 114 -4.33 -1.13 10.47
CA HIS A 114 -5.00 -0.64 9.28
C HIS A 114 -6.30 -1.38 9.07
N PHE A 115 -7.32 -0.65 8.60
CA PHE A 115 -8.65 -1.16 8.36
C PHE A 115 -9.16 -0.72 7.00
N ARG A 116 -9.81 -1.63 6.29
CA ARG A 116 -10.43 -1.34 4.99
C ARG A 116 -11.78 -2.04 4.89
N LEU A 117 -12.78 -1.28 4.51
CA LEU A 117 -14.16 -1.73 4.36
C LEU A 117 -14.61 -1.50 2.92
N ARG A 118 -14.99 -2.57 2.22
CA ARG A 118 -15.61 -2.46 0.90
C ARG A 118 -17.06 -2.05 1.04
N ALA A 119 -17.33 -0.79 0.72
CA ALA A 119 -18.69 -0.23 0.74
C ALA A 119 -19.49 -0.61 -0.51
N TRP A 120 -18.82 -0.81 -1.66
CA TRP A 120 -19.45 -1.14 -2.92
C TRP A 120 -18.58 -2.08 -3.76
N LYS A 121 -19.19 -3.11 -4.35
CA LYS A 121 -18.49 -4.07 -5.23
C LYS A 121 -18.50 -3.56 -6.66
N GLU A 122 -17.41 -3.74 -7.39
CA GLU A 122 -17.31 -3.42 -8.80
C GLU A 122 -18.40 -4.14 -9.62
N GLY A 123 -19.07 -3.39 -10.48
CA GLY A 123 -20.12 -3.91 -11.35
C GLY A 123 -21.41 -4.32 -10.64
N TRP A 124 -21.59 -4.01 -9.35
CA TRP A 124 -22.74 -4.46 -8.55
C TRP A 124 -24.09 -3.94 -9.06
N TRP A 125 -24.14 -2.72 -9.58
CA TRP A 125 -25.34 -2.16 -10.17
C TRP A 125 -25.30 -2.23 -11.70
N LYS A 126 -24.26 -1.65 -12.31
CA LYS A 126 -24.02 -1.64 -13.76
C LYS A 126 -22.55 -1.95 -14.02
N ALA A 127 -22.23 -2.53 -15.17
CA ALA A 127 -20.88 -2.95 -15.53
C ALA A 127 -19.82 -1.84 -15.37
N TRP A 128 -20.20 -0.56 -15.53
CA TRP A 128 -19.30 0.58 -15.38
C TRP A 128 -19.08 1.03 -13.93
N THR A 129 -19.89 0.57 -12.95
CA THR A 129 -19.76 1.04 -11.57
C THR A 129 -18.45 0.57 -10.95
N PRO A 130 -17.70 1.46 -10.27
CA PRO A 130 -16.44 1.10 -9.64
C PRO A 130 -16.67 0.30 -8.34
N GLN A 131 -15.63 -0.33 -7.87
CA GLN A 131 -15.55 -0.75 -6.48
C GLN A 131 -15.21 0.46 -5.59
N VAL A 132 -15.80 0.50 -4.38
CA VAL A 132 -15.54 1.58 -3.42
C VAL A 132 -15.13 0.98 -2.08
N VAL A 133 -14.07 1.54 -1.49
CA VAL A 133 -13.54 1.16 -0.19
C VAL A 133 -13.35 2.40 0.67
N ILE A 134 -13.72 2.30 1.93
CA ILE A 134 -13.38 3.25 2.98
C ILE A 134 -12.26 2.62 3.79
N GLY A 135 -11.22 3.37 4.08
CA GLY A 135 -10.08 2.86 4.83
C GLY A 135 -9.48 3.84 5.81
N ALA A 136 -8.81 3.29 6.79
CA ALA A 136 -8.01 4.01 7.77
C ALA A 136 -6.67 3.31 7.93
N ASN A 137 -5.60 4.05 7.78
CA ASN A 137 -4.27 3.63 8.15
C ASN A 137 -3.90 4.26 9.48
N ASP A 138 -3.44 3.46 10.40
CA ASP A 138 -2.97 3.84 11.72
C ASP A 138 -3.87 4.85 12.49
N PRO A 139 -5.18 4.59 12.63
CA PRO A 139 -6.07 5.52 13.30
C PRO A 139 -5.85 5.60 14.80
N GLY A 140 -5.20 4.62 15.42
CA GLY A 140 -5.18 4.50 16.87
C GLY A 140 -4.03 3.69 17.44
N SER A 141 -2.90 3.53 16.73
CA SER A 141 -1.77 2.86 17.35
C SER A 141 -1.11 3.76 18.38
N HIS A 142 -0.69 3.16 19.47
CA HIS A 142 0.01 3.84 20.55
C HIS A 142 1.48 3.40 20.51
N SER A 143 2.38 4.28 20.13
CA SER A 143 3.79 4.13 20.40
C SER A 143 4.20 5.08 21.52
N SER A 144 5.24 4.75 22.27
CA SER A 144 5.77 5.62 23.33
C SER A 144 6.17 7.01 22.83
N ASN A 145 6.26 7.20 21.52
CA ASN A 145 6.73 8.41 20.85
C ASN A 145 5.80 8.93 19.75
N GLY A 146 4.58 8.50 19.72
CA GLY A 146 3.58 8.89 18.73
C GLY A 146 2.81 7.70 18.20
N GLY A 147 1.62 7.93 17.79
CA GLY A 147 0.68 6.95 17.29
C GLY A 147 -0.53 7.68 16.74
N GLY A 148 -1.53 6.97 16.28
CA GLY A 148 -2.70 7.50 15.61
C GLY A 148 -3.44 8.68 16.28
N ASP A 149 -4.51 9.11 15.66
CA ASP A 149 -5.32 10.24 16.10
C ASP A 149 -6.15 9.96 17.36
N ILE A 150 -6.33 8.69 17.73
CA ILE A 150 -7.15 8.32 18.87
C ILE A 150 -6.29 8.36 20.13
N ASP A 151 -6.61 9.29 21.01
CA ASP A 151 -6.03 9.35 22.35
C ASP A 151 -6.65 8.28 23.26
N TRP A 152 -5.88 7.26 23.57
CA TRP A 152 -6.27 6.21 24.52
C TRP A 152 -5.96 6.58 25.99
N GLY A 153 -5.71 7.84 26.26
CA GLY A 153 -5.45 8.33 27.62
C GLY A 153 -4.03 8.13 28.13
N GLY A 154 -3.10 7.89 27.25
CA GLY A 154 -1.69 7.66 27.57
C GLY A 154 -0.78 8.86 27.33
N GLY A 155 -1.13 10.06 27.73
CA GLY A 155 -0.28 11.26 27.95
C GLY A 155 1.00 11.50 27.14
N GLY A 156 1.19 10.87 26.00
CA GLY A 156 2.33 11.05 25.14
C GLY A 156 2.05 12.09 24.05
N SER A 157 2.53 13.30 24.22
CA SER A 157 2.49 14.35 23.19
C SER A 157 3.40 14.07 21.98
N GLY A 158 3.42 12.87 21.48
CA GLY A 158 4.24 12.50 20.35
C GLY A 158 3.49 12.64 19.03
N ASN A 159 3.67 13.74 18.33
CA ASN A 159 3.10 14.03 17.02
C ASN A 159 3.78 13.25 15.88
N HIS A 160 3.84 11.93 15.98
CA HIS A 160 4.54 11.11 14.97
C HIS A 160 3.58 10.25 14.16
N ASN A 161 2.53 10.87 13.62
CA ASN A 161 1.43 10.23 12.90
C ASN A 161 1.69 10.11 11.40
N TYR A 162 2.92 9.88 10.98
CA TYR A 162 3.27 9.86 9.55
C TYR A 162 2.54 8.76 8.74
N LEU A 163 2.04 7.72 9.40
CA LEU A 163 1.23 6.67 8.76
C LEU A 163 -0.27 6.93 8.85
N THR A 164 -0.71 7.89 9.69
CA THR A 164 -2.14 8.12 9.92
C THR A 164 -2.79 8.80 8.73
N ARG A 165 -3.72 8.11 8.12
CA ARG A 165 -4.58 8.66 7.06
C ARG A 165 -5.91 7.93 6.98
N TYR A 166 -6.92 8.64 6.53
CA TYR A 166 -8.25 8.14 6.20
C TYR A 166 -8.49 8.35 4.71
N TYR A 167 -9.22 7.45 4.08
CA TYR A 167 -9.48 7.59 2.66
C TYR A 167 -10.77 6.95 2.21
N LEU A 168 -11.29 7.52 1.11
CA LEU A 168 -12.34 6.94 0.29
C LEU A 168 -11.71 6.65 -1.07
N ALA A 169 -11.66 5.38 -1.45
CA ALA A 169 -11.05 4.96 -2.72
C ALA A 169 -12.08 4.35 -3.67
N ALA A 170 -11.90 4.61 -4.94
CA ALA A 170 -12.66 3.98 -6.02
C ALA A 170 -11.71 3.32 -7.02
N THR A 171 -12.09 2.16 -7.52
CA THR A 171 -11.31 1.38 -8.49
C THR A 171 -12.21 0.82 -9.57
N LYS A 172 -11.76 0.90 -10.82
CA LYS A 172 -12.39 0.27 -11.96
C LYS A 172 -11.39 -0.48 -12.80
N HIS A 173 -11.74 -1.71 -13.17
CA HIS A 173 -10.93 -2.54 -14.06
C HIS A 173 -11.54 -2.63 -15.45
N VAL A 174 -10.66 -2.67 -16.45
CA VAL A 174 -11.00 -2.93 -17.85
C VAL A 174 -10.13 -4.07 -18.36
N GLU A 175 -10.77 -5.13 -18.84
CA GLU A 175 -10.09 -6.29 -19.36
C GLU A 175 -9.91 -6.17 -20.87
N PHE A 176 -8.68 -6.42 -21.34
CA PHE A 176 -8.32 -6.54 -22.74
C PHE A 176 -8.01 -8.01 -23.03
N SER A 177 -8.97 -8.68 -23.69
CA SER A 177 -8.90 -10.13 -23.92
C SER A 177 -7.58 -10.56 -24.59
N GLY A 178 -6.85 -11.46 -23.93
CA GLY A 178 -5.57 -11.99 -24.41
C GLY A 178 -4.37 -11.07 -24.27
N ILE A 179 -4.52 -9.92 -23.63
CA ILE A 179 -3.45 -8.96 -23.37
C ILE A 179 -3.28 -8.76 -21.86
N GLY A 180 -4.35 -8.43 -21.15
CA GLY A 180 -4.29 -8.18 -19.71
C GLY A 180 -5.42 -7.30 -19.19
N THR A 181 -5.26 -6.83 -18.00
CA THR A 181 -6.25 -5.99 -17.29
C THR A 181 -5.60 -4.68 -16.84
N VAL A 182 -6.24 -3.57 -17.18
CA VAL A 182 -5.90 -2.24 -16.65
C VAL A 182 -6.80 -1.95 -15.46
N GLY A 183 -6.24 -1.54 -14.34
CA GLY A 183 -6.95 -0.96 -13.20
C GLY A 183 -6.71 0.55 -13.14
N GLY A 184 -7.79 1.32 -13.04
CA GLY A 184 -7.76 2.74 -12.74
C GLY A 184 -8.20 2.98 -11.30
N HIS A 185 -7.46 3.82 -10.58
CA HIS A 185 -7.66 4.04 -9.15
C HIS A 185 -7.67 5.52 -8.83
N VAL A 186 -8.58 5.94 -7.98
CA VAL A 186 -8.62 7.28 -7.42
C VAL A 186 -9.00 7.18 -5.95
N ALA A 187 -8.40 8.01 -5.11
CA ALA A 187 -8.75 8.07 -3.70
C ALA A 187 -8.71 9.52 -3.21
N TRP A 188 -9.65 9.87 -2.34
CA TRP A 188 -9.58 11.06 -1.52
C TRP A 188 -8.92 10.68 -0.21
N VAL A 189 -7.78 11.31 0.10
CA VAL A 189 -6.95 11.00 1.27
C VAL A 189 -6.93 12.20 2.22
N ILE A 190 -7.26 11.93 3.46
CA ILE A 190 -7.17 12.89 4.57
C ILE A 190 -6.13 12.33 5.53
N GLY A 191 -5.10 13.10 5.85
CA GLY A 191 -4.03 12.65 6.74
C GLY A 191 -3.37 13.81 7.47
N LYS A 192 -2.44 13.45 8.33
CA LYS A 192 -1.56 14.40 9.01
C LYS A 192 -0.14 14.26 8.49
N ALA A 193 0.50 15.37 8.18
CA ALA A 193 1.94 15.43 8.09
C ALA A 193 2.52 15.63 9.52
N MET A 194 3.79 15.32 9.70
CA MET A 194 4.44 15.26 11.02
C MET A 194 4.36 16.52 11.89
N SER A 195 4.03 17.66 11.35
CA SER A 195 4.00 18.96 12.06
C SER A 195 2.58 19.47 12.31
N ASP A 196 1.63 18.61 12.58
CA ASP A 196 0.20 18.97 12.71
C ASP A 196 -0.42 19.54 11.42
N VAL A 197 0.27 19.48 10.30
CA VAL A 197 -0.28 19.88 9.01
C VAL A 197 -1.25 18.83 8.52
N HIS A 198 -2.52 19.14 8.62
CA HIS A 198 -3.57 18.33 8.02
C HIS A 198 -3.57 18.53 6.50
N TYR A 199 -3.71 17.45 5.77
CA TYR A 199 -3.93 17.50 4.33
C TYR A 199 -5.19 16.74 3.93
N SER A 200 -5.84 17.22 2.89
CA SER A 200 -7.01 16.62 2.26
C SER A 200 -6.80 16.69 0.76
N ARG A 201 -6.41 15.58 0.13
CA ARG A 201 -5.91 15.56 -1.24
C ARG A 201 -6.33 14.31 -2.00
N LEU A 202 -6.32 14.41 -3.32
CA LEU A 202 -6.53 13.27 -4.21
C LEU A 202 -5.24 12.47 -4.39
N ALA A 203 -5.37 11.15 -4.43
CA ALA A 203 -4.38 10.23 -4.95
C ALA A 203 -4.97 9.53 -6.18
N ALA A 204 -4.15 9.22 -7.16
CA ALA A 204 -4.57 8.50 -8.35
C ALA A 204 -3.47 7.55 -8.82
N GLY A 205 -3.85 6.52 -9.55
CA GLY A 205 -2.89 5.64 -10.15
C GLY A 205 -3.52 4.62 -11.09
N VAL A 206 -2.65 3.91 -11.75
CA VAL A 206 -3.01 2.86 -12.69
C VAL A 206 -2.16 1.63 -12.44
N ASN A 207 -2.73 0.47 -12.70
CA ASN A 207 -1.94 -0.75 -12.83
C ASN A 207 -2.27 -1.49 -14.11
N PHE A 208 -1.32 -2.26 -14.58
CA PHE A 208 -1.47 -3.17 -15.70
C PHE A 208 -0.98 -4.57 -15.32
N HIS A 209 -1.91 -5.51 -15.32
CA HIS A 209 -1.61 -6.92 -15.12
C HIS A 209 -1.72 -7.67 -16.44
N PHE A 210 -0.65 -8.35 -16.83
CA PHE A 210 -0.63 -9.14 -18.05
C PHE A 210 -1.54 -10.36 -17.93
N GLY A 211 -2.30 -10.65 -18.98
CA GLY A 211 -3.25 -11.78 -19.10
C GLY A 211 -3.14 -12.45 -20.45
N MET A 212 -1.90 -12.72 -20.89
CA MET A 212 -1.61 -13.31 -22.19
C MET A 212 -2.07 -14.76 -22.28
N LYS A 213 -2.76 -15.09 -23.35
CA LYS A 213 -3.18 -16.45 -23.65
C LYS A 213 -1.99 -17.29 -24.14
N GLY A 214 -1.94 -18.56 -23.74
CA GLY A 214 -0.90 -19.52 -24.13
C GLY A 214 -0.09 -20.02 -22.94
N GLU A 215 0.66 -21.10 -23.17
CA GLU A 215 1.45 -21.77 -22.14
C GLU A 215 2.97 -21.63 -22.35
N GLY A 216 3.39 -20.79 -23.29
CA GLY A 216 4.79 -20.52 -23.55
C GLY A 216 5.50 -19.87 -22.34
N PHE A 217 6.82 -19.99 -22.32
CA PHE A 217 7.64 -19.42 -21.26
C PHE A 217 7.41 -17.91 -21.08
N TRP A 218 7.38 -17.16 -22.17
CA TRP A 218 7.20 -15.71 -22.14
C TRP A 218 5.82 -15.30 -21.66
N GLN A 219 4.76 -16.02 -22.06
CA GLN A 219 3.40 -15.76 -21.55
C GLN A 219 3.32 -15.99 -20.04
N LYS A 220 3.87 -17.10 -19.56
CA LYS A 220 3.91 -17.40 -18.12
C LYS A 220 4.73 -16.37 -17.35
N ALA A 221 5.88 -15.98 -17.87
CA ALA A 221 6.74 -14.98 -17.23
C ALA A 221 6.05 -13.60 -17.17
N LEU A 222 5.48 -13.13 -18.29
CA LEU A 222 4.79 -11.84 -18.34
C LEU A 222 3.54 -11.81 -17.48
N ASN A 223 2.75 -12.88 -17.44
CA ASN A 223 1.55 -12.99 -16.61
C ASN A 223 1.84 -12.94 -15.10
N GLY A 224 3.10 -13.07 -14.70
CA GLY A 224 3.53 -12.84 -13.33
C GLY A 224 3.63 -11.35 -12.95
N PHE A 225 3.70 -10.44 -13.94
CA PHE A 225 3.90 -9.02 -13.67
C PHE A 225 2.58 -8.26 -13.50
N ASN A 226 2.60 -7.35 -12.55
CA ASN A 226 1.63 -6.26 -12.40
C ASN A 226 2.41 -4.96 -12.27
N LEU A 227 2.39 -4.15 -13.33
CA LEU A 227 3.07 -2.85 -13.37
C LEU A 227 2.18 -1.78 -12.77
N MET A 228 2.76 -0.82 -12.07
CA MET A 228 2.04 0.21 -11.34
C MET A 228 2.68 1.58 -11.53
N ALA A 229 1.84 2.60 -11.64
CA ALA A 229 2.25 4.00 -11.59
C ALA A 229 1.21 4.79 -10.81
N GLU A 230 1.66 5.70 -9.97
CA GLU A 230 0.77 6.47 -9.10
C GLU A 230 1.28 7.87 -8.80
N VAL A 231 0.34 8.72 -8.44
CA VAL A 231 0.58 10.02 -7.83
C VAL A 231 -0.19 10.03 -6.52
N CYS A 232 0.50 10.23 -5.41
CA CYS A 232 -0.14 10.26 -4.11
C CYS A 232 0.42 11.40 -3.24
N PRO A 233 -0.37 11.89 -2.26
CA PRO A 233 0.16 12.77 -1.25
C PRO A 233 1.29 12.03 -0.52
N GLY A 234 2.50 12.53 -0.67
CA GLY A 234 3.69 11.99 -0.02
C GLY A 234 3.94 12.63 1.32
N HIS A 235 4.84 12.01 2.07
CA HIS A 235 5.43 12.67 3.22
C HIS A 235 6.33 13.79 2.70
N ALA A 236 6.17 14.98 3.28
CA ALA A 236 6.94 16.12 2.87
C ALA A 236 8.43 15.89 3.15
N GLU A 237 9.28 16.14 2.18
CA GLU A 237 10.70 16.40 2.44
C GLU A 237 10.87 17.58 3.40
N ASP A 238 9.91 18.48 3.38
CA ASP A 238 9.79 19.59 4.31
C ASP A 238 8.65 19.35 5.30
N LEU A 239 8.92 19.52 6.58
CA LEU A 239 7.98 19.28 7.71
C LEU A 239 6.68 20.08 7.62
N HIS A 240 6.61 21.06 6.73
CA HIS A 240 5.52 22.03 6.67
C HIS A 240 4.60 21.89 5.45
N THR A 241 4.94 21.07 4.46
CA THR A 241 4.14 20.96 3.23
C THR A 241 4.00 19.50 2.80
N ALA A 242 2.76 19.01 2.74
CA ALA A 242 2.49 17.73 2.10
C ALA A 242 2.66 17.89 0.58
N THR A 243 3.70 17.29 0.02
CA THR A 243 3.95 17.26 -1.42
C THR A 243 3.32 16.05 -2.07
N TYR A 244 3.20 16.07 -3.38
CA TYR A 244 2.89 14.87 -4.15
C TYR A 244 4.17 14.13 -4.51
N THR A 245 4.12 12.80 -4.46
CA THR A 245 5.14 11.92 -5.00
C THR A 245 4.62 11.18 -6.22
N VAL A 246 5.48 10.95 -7.19
CA VAL A 246 5.22 10.12 -8.36
C VAL A 246 6.00 8.84 -8.20
N ASN A 247 5.30 7.72 -8.11
CA ASN A 247 5.89 6.42 -7.86
C ASN A 247 5.62 5.49 -9.04
N VAL A 248 6.62 4.73 -9.42
CA VAL A 248 6.51 3.70 -10.44
C VAL A 248 7.14 2.41 -9.93
N GLY A 249 6.53 1.30 -10.27
CA GLY A 249 7.02 0.01 -9.83
C GLY A 249 6.12 -1.13 -10.24
N GLY A 250 6.15 -2.20 -9.48
CA GLY A 250 5.29 -3.33 -9.75
C GLY A 250 5.53 -4.49 -8.81
N THR A 251 4.71 -5.51 -9.00
CA THR A 251 4.86 -6.80 -8.34
C THR A 251 5.09 -7.90 -9.36
N TYR A 252 5.79 -8.93 -8.94
CA TYR A 252 6.01 -10.14 -9.71
C TYR A 252 5.65 -11.37 -8.89
N SER A 253 4.75 -12.20 -9.40
CA SER A 253 4.40 -13.46 -8.76
C SER A 253 5.34 -14.57 -9.23
N ILE A 254 6.12 -15.09 -8.29
CA ILE A 254 7.04 -16.20 -8.55
C ILE A 254 6.27 -17.53 -8.60
N TRP A 255 5.30 -17.70 -7.71
CA TRP A 255 4.57 -18.95 -7.57
C TRP A 255 3.08 -18.73 -7.31
N LYS A 256 2.28 -18.79 -8.38
CA LYS A 256 0.80 -18.85 -8.35
C LYS A 256 0.14 -17.92 -7.30
N ASP A 257 0.58 -16.66 -7.24
CA ASP A 257 0.15 -15.66 -6.25
C ASP A 257 0.52 -15.97 -4.78
N HIS A 258 1.24 -17.06 -4.51
CA HIS A 258 1.66 -17.39 -3.15
C HIS A 258 2.96 -16.67 -2.73
N ILE A 259 3.91 -16.51 -3.65
CA ILE A 259 5.18 -15.82 -3.40
C ILE A 259 5.31 -14.69 -4.39
N ASN A 260 5.44 -13.49 -3.87
CA ASN A 260 5.45 -12.27 -4.67
C ASN A 260 6.61 -11.37 -4.27
N LEU A 261 7.22 -10.74 -5.27
CA LEU A 261 8.17 -9.65 -5.09
C LEU A 261 7.47 -8.31 -5.35
N ILE A 262 7.94 -7.27 -4.71
CA ILE A 262 7.59 -5.88 -5.00
C ILE A 262 8.87 -5.08 -5.20
N ALA A 263 8.86 -4.19 -6.18
CA ALA A 263 9.92 -3.24 -6.42
C ALA A 263 9.33 -1.92 -6.89
N GLU A 264 9.92 -0.82 -6.44
CA GLU A 264 9.42 0.52 -6.66
C GLU A 264 10.55 1.54 -6.71
N LEU A 265 10.36 2.58 -7.51
CA LEU A 265 11.06 3.85 -7.42
C LEU A 265 10.09 4.92 -6.93
N ASN A 266 10.30 5.35 -5.70
CA ASN A 266 9.54 6.44 -5.08
C ASN A 266 10.13 7.77 -5.51
N ASP A 267 9.29 8.66 -6.05
CA ASP A 267 9.66 9.95 -6.62
C ASP A 267 10.81 9.88 -7.64
N GLY A 268 10.94 8.74 -8.33
CA GLY A 268 12.01 8.48 -9.29
C GLY A 268 13.42 8.41 -8.71
N LYS A 269 13.57 8.40 -7.38
CA LYS A 269 14.87 8.51 -6.70
C LYS A 269 15.12 7.38 -5.70
N TYR A 270 14.11 6.98 -4.93
CA TYR A 270 14.28 6.14 -3.76
C TYR A 270 13.76 4.75 -4.03
N PHE A 271 14.63 3.76 -3.93
CA PHE A 271 14.28 2.37 -4.18
C PHE A 271 13.63 1.72 -2.95
N ILE A 272 12.52 1.05 -3.17
CA ILE A 272 11.88 0.15 -2.22
C ILE A 272 11.82 -1.23 -2.84
N GLY A 273 12.11 -2.25 -2.06
CA GLY A 273 11.97 -3.63 -2.47
C GLY A 273 11.46 -4.52 -1.36
N GLY A 274 10.73 -5.55 -1.71
CA GLY A 274 10.16 -6.44 -0.71
C GLY A 274 9.71 -7.78 -1.25
N ILE A 275 9.31 -8.62 -0.32
CA ILE A 275 8.74 -9.93 -0.59
C ILE A 275 7.50 -10.13 0.28
N PHE A 276 6.48 -10.76 -0.29
CA PHE A 276 5.30 -11.14 0.48
C PHE A 276 4.72 -12.48 0.04
N PHE A 277 4.12 -13.14 1.00
CA PHE A 277 3.52 -14.45 0.87
C PHE A 277 2.02 -14.34 1.07
N LYS A 278 1.24 -15.08 0.27
CA LYS A 278 -0.20 -15.17 0.41
C LYS A 278 -0.63 -16.61 0.67
N LEU A 279 -1.47 -16.75 1.67
CA LEU A 279 -2.11 -18.01 2.03
C LEU A 279 -3.62 -17.85 1.89
N HIS A 280 -4.23 -18.69 1.05
CA HIS A 280 -5.66 -18.73 0.88
C HIS A 280 -6.22 -19.85 1.76
N LEU A 281 -6.89 -19.46 2.83
CA LEU A 281 -7.54 -20.42 3.74
C LEU A 281 -8.82 -20.98 3.09
N LYS A 282 -9.15 -22.21 3.43
CA LYS A 282 -10.35 -22.89 2.90
C LYS A 282 -11.63 -22.45 3.61
#